data_5ac9dd5676a741d6cfcfe60a77a6c1d6
#
_entry.id   5ac9dd5676a741d6cfcfe60a77a6c1d6
#
_cell.length_a   1.000
_cell.length_b   1.000
_cell.length_c   1.000
_cell.angle_alpha   90.00
_cell.angle_beta   90.00
_cell.angle_gamma   90.00
#
_symmetry.space_group_name_H-M   'P 1'
#
loop_
_entity.id
_entity.type
_entity.pdbx_description
1 polymer ?
#
loop_
_entity_poly.entity_id
_entity_poly.type
_entity_poly.pdbx_seq_one_letter_code
_entity_poly.pdbx_strand_id
1 'polypeptide(L)'
;MQYRNDRNGKPISILGYGCMRFSKKGNSIDLEKTEREVMTAIQSGVNYLDTAYIYPGSEAALGEILKRNQCRESVSIATKLPQYLIKSEAALDKYFNEQLKRLQTDYIDYYLMHMLTDIAAWGKLCKLGIEDWIRRKKEEGKIRNLGFSFHGNTEMFLQILNAYDWDFCQIQYNYMDEHSQAGRKGLEAAAAKKIPVIIMEPLRGGKLVDLLPEQAKTLIREDERGWTPAEWAFRWLWNQPEVTCVLSGMNSLPMVEENVRIAGEVQTGEMTARDFATIEAVKAEINRNIKVGCTGCAYCMPCPKGVDIPTAFRCYNRMYTENRNAGRLEYMQIVSLQKEMSDIRNCVE
;
A
#
# COMPACT_ATOMS: atom_id res chain seq x y z
N MET A 1 17.42 10.32 -7.79
CA MET A 1 16.81 9.28 -6.93
C MET A 1 17.61 9.13 -5.66
N GLN A 2 16.94 9.04 -4.51
CA GLN A 2 17.58 8.77 -3.21
C GLN A 2 17.26 7.34 -2.76
N TYR A 3 18.05 6.84 -1.82
CA TYR A 3 17.97 5.46 -1.34
C TYR A 3 18.01 5.41 0.18
N ARG A 4 17.30 4.44 0.76
CA ARG A 4 17.38 4.04 2.17
C ARG A 4 17.67 2.55 2.24
N ASN A 5 18.34 2.11 3.29
CA ASN A 5 18.76 0.72 3.38
C ASN A 5 17.62 -0.19 3.91
N ASP A 6 17.55 -1.40 3.39
CA ASP A 6 16.80 -2.48 4.02
C ASP A 6 17.52 -3.00 5.29
N ARG A 7 16.94 -4.00 5.94
CA ARG A 7 17.49 -4.58 7.17
C ARG A 7 18.89 -5.18 6.98
N ASN A 8 19.23 -5.59 5.76
CA ASN A 8 20.50 -6.22 5.39
C ASN A 8 21.51 -5.22 4.81
N GLY A 9 21.17 -3.93 4.78
CA GLY A 9 22.03 -2.88 4.23
C GLY A 9 21.96 -2.71 2.71
N LYS A 10 21.02 -3.40 2.03
CA LYS A 10 20.81 -3.22 0.60
C LYS A 10 20.06 -1.90 0.34
N PRO A 11 20.55 -1.04 -0.57
CA PRO A 11 19.87 0.21 -0.89
C PRO A 11 18.55 -0.03 -1.65
N ILE A 12 17.48 0.53 -1.13
CA ILE A 12 16.13 0.58 -1.75
C ILE A 12 15.85 2.04 -2.14
N SER A 13 15.37 2.28 -3.37
CA SER A 13 14.91 3.59 -3.78
C SER A 13 13.75 4.05 -2.89
N ILE A 14 13.77 5.32 -2.45
CA ILE A 14 12.69 5.85 -1.60
C ILE A 14 11.33 5.86 -2.32
N LEU A 15 11.34 5.88 -3.66
CA LEU A 15 10.19 5.67 -4.52
C LEU A 15 10.19 4.23 -5.02
N GLY A 16 9.11 3.48 -4.75
CA GLY A 16 8.84 2.16 -5.30
C GLY A 16 7.74 2.20 -6.36
N TYR A 17 7.79 1.30 -7.33
CA TYR A 17 6.76 1.18 -8.35
C TYR A 17 5.67 0.20 -7.92
N GLY A 18 4.44 0.71 -7.69
CA GLY A 18 3.27 -0.09 -7.38
C GLY A 18 2.60 -0.65 -8.65
N CYS A 19 2.75 -1.95 -8.89
CA CYS A 19 2.31 -2.61 -10.13
C CYS A 19 0.80 -2.97 -10.17
N MET A 20 0.03 -2.61 -9.14
CA MET A 20 -1.42 -2.85 -9.10
C MET A 20 -2.18 -2.06 -10.19
N ARG A 21 -1.66 -0.90 -10.58
CA ARG A 21 -2.35 0.06 -11.45
C ARG A 21 -1.68 0.22 -12.80
N PHE A 22 -1.11 -0.85 -13.35
CA PHE A 22 -0.58 -0.84 -14.69
C PHE A 22 -1.60 -0.33 -15.71
N SER A 23 -1.11 0.42 -16.69
CA SER A 23 -1.92 0.96 -17.79
C SER A 23 -2.70 -0.14 -18.48
N LYS A 24 -3.96 0.15 -18.85
CA LYS A 24 -4.85 -0.85 -19.47
C LYS A 24 -5.28 -0.42 -20.87
N LYS A 25 -5.46 -1.43 -21.73
CA LYS A 25 -6.12 -1.32 -23.02
C LYS A 25 -7.34 -2.27 -22.99
N GLY A 26 -8.52 -1.71 -22.82
CA GLY A 26 -9.71 -2.50 -22.50
C GLY A 26 -9.59 -3.18 -21.14
N ASN A 27 -9.79 -4.49 -21.09
CA ASN A 27 -9.71 -5.30 -19.87
C ASN A 27 -8.30 -5.86 -19.57
N SER A 28 -7.34 -5.70 -20.49
CA SER A 28 -5.99 -6.24 -20.37
C SER A 28 -4.99 -5.13 -20.05
N ILE A 29 -3.82 -5.51 -19.52
CA ILE A 29 -2.70 -4.59 -19.33
C ILE A 29 -2.18 -4.20 -20.72
N ASP A 30 -2.00 -2.89 -20.95
CA ASP A 30 -1.29 -2.36 -22.12
C ASP A 30 0.22 -2.55 -21.90
N LEU A 31 0.73 -3.68 -22.37
CA LEU A 31 2.11 -4.10 -22.09
C LEU A 31 3.13 -3.09 -22.64
N GLU A 32 2.94 -2.56 -23.84
CA GLU A 32 3.88 -1.62 -24.46
C GLU A 32 3.94 -0.29 -23.69
N LYS A 33 2.77 0.22 -23.30
CA LYS A 33 2.69 1.46 -22.52
C LYS A 33 3.29 1.24 -21.12
N THR A 34 2.92 0.14 -20.46
CA THR A 34 3.43 -0.23 -19.12
C THR A 34 4.95 -0.44 -19.16
N GLU A 35 5.48 -1.08 -20.19
CA GLU A 35 6.91 -1.29 -20.36
C GLU A 35 7.66 0.04 -20.42
N ARG A 36 7.18 1.01 -21.21
CA ARG A 36 7.79 2.35 -21.24
C ARG A 36 7.78 3.03 -19.87
N GLU A 37 6.64 2.97 -19.15
CA GLU A 37 6.50 3.56 -17.82
C GLU A 37 7.44 2.92 -16.79
N VAL A 38 7.48 1.59 -16.74
CA VAL A 38 8.33 0.82 -15.82
C VAL A 38 9.83 1.03 -16.14
N MET A 39 10.19 0.97 -17.42
CA MET A 39 11.59 1.14 -17.83
C MET A 39 12.09 2.56 -17.60
N THR A 40 11.25 3.58 -17.82
CA THR A 40 11.59 4.97 -17.46
C THR A 40 11.86 5.09 -15.96
N ALA A 41 11.02 4.48 -15.11
CA ALA A 41 11.24 4.49 -13.66
C ALA A 41 12.55 3.78 -13.27
N ILE A 42 12.82 2.59 -13.82
CA ILE A 42 14.06 1.82 -13.55
C ILE A 42 15.30 2.60 -14.00
N GLN A 43 15.29 3.14 -15.21
CA GLN A 43 16.39 3.96 -15.75
C GLN A 43 16.63 5.23 -14.94
N SER A 44 15.59 5.73 -14.27
CA SER A 44 15.68 6.87 -13.35
C SER A 44 16.07 6.47 -11.91
N GLY A 45 16.40 5.21 -11.67
CA GLY A 45 16.93 4.71 -10.40
C GLY A 45 15.90 4.08 -9.45
N VAL A 46 14.65 3.87 -9.88
CA VAL A 46 13.68 3.06 -9.10
C VAL A 46 14.13 1.60 -9.15
N ASN A 47 14.34 0.99 -7.98
CA ASN A 47 14.81 -0.39 -7.88
C ASN A 47 13.91 -1.31 -7.02
N TYR A 48 12.74 -0.85 -6.61
CA TYR A 48 11.76 -1.63 -5.85
C TYR A 48 10.43 -1.67 -6.59
N LEU A 49 10.00 -2.86 -7.02
CA LEU A 49 8.79 -3.10 -7.81
C LEU A 49 7.84 -3.99 -7.01
N ASP A 50 6.65 -3.46 -6.66
CA ASP A 50 5.67 -4.14 -5.80
C ASP A 50 4.49 -4.67 -6.61
N THR A 51 4.29 -5.98 -6.58
CA THR A 51 3.14 -6.66 -7.16
C THR A 51 2.45 -7.59 -6.14
N ALA A 52 1.48 -8.39 -6.57
CA ALA A 52 0.83 -9.42 -5.77
C ALA A 52 0.16 -10.46 -6.64
N TYR A 53 0.03 -11.68 -6.12
CA TYR A 53 -0.70 -12.78 -6.77
C TYR A 53 -2.08 -12.39 -7.27
N ILE A 54 -2.80 -11.58 -6.48
CA ILE A 54 -4.19 -11.18 -6.76
C ILE A 54 -4.33 -9.99 -7.70
N TYR A 55 -3.24 -9.34 -8.12
CA TYR A 55 -3.32 -8.25 -9.09
C TYR A 55 -3.43 -8.83 -10.50
N PRO A 56 -4.60 -8.73 -11.16
CA PRO A 56 -4.84 -9.46 -12.40
C PRO A 56 -3.81 -9.14 -13.49
N GLY A 57 -3.03 -10.15 -13.90
CA GLY A 57 -2.01 -10.05 -14.95
C GLY A 57 -0.73 -9.33 -14.57
N SER A 58 -0.66 -8.69 -13.39
CA SER A 58 0.47 -7.83 -13.01
C SER A 58 1.80 -8.58 -12.90
N GLU A 59 1.82 -9.74 -12.22
CA GLU A 59 3.04 -10.55 -12.12
C GLU A 59 3.56 -11.01 -13.49
N ALA A 60 2.65 -11.44 -14.38
CA ALA A 60 3.03 -11.89 -15.72
C ALA A 60 3.55 -10.74 -16.60
N ALA A 61 2.89 -9.58 -16.53
CA ALA A 61 3.33 -8.39 -17.27
C ALA A 61 4.70 -7.90 -16.77
N LEU A 62 4.90 -7.85 -15.45
CA LEU A 62 6.18 -7.47 -14.86
C LEU A 62 7.31 -8.43 -15.27
N GLY A 63 7.06 -9.75 -15.16
CA GLY A 63 8.03 -10.77 -15.57
C GLY A 63 8.43 -10.65 -17.04
N GLU A 64 7.45 -10.43 -17.91
CA GLU A 64 7.69 -10.23 -19.35
C GLU A 64 8.50 -8.97 -19.64
N ILE A 65 8.17 -7.84 -18.99
CA ILE A 65 8.92 -6.58 -19.15
C ILE A 65 10.36 -6.75 -18.72
N LEU A 66 10.61 -7.31 -17.53
CA LEU A 66 11.96 -7.48 -17.01
C LEU A 66 12.80 -8.43 -17.85
N LYS A 67 12.18 -9.50 -18.39
CA LYS A 67 12.85 -10.44 -19.29
C LYS A 67 13.21 -9.80 -20.62
N ARG A 68 12.29 -9.10 -21.28
CA ARG A 68 12.54 -8.39 -22.56
C ARG A 68 13.73 -7.43 -22.46
N ASN A 69 13.81 -6.72 -21.32
CA ASN A 69 14.83 -5.71 -21.08
C ASN A 69 16.06 -6.25 -20.35
N GLN A 70 16.14 -7.55 -20.05
CA GLN A 70 17.26 -8.21 -19.37
C GLN A 70 17.69 -7.50 -18.08
N CYS A 71 16.74 -6.97 -17.32
CA CYS A 71 17.02 -6.12 -16.16
C CYS A 71 16.52 -6.70 -14.82
N ARG A 72 16.22 -8.03 -14.73
CA ARG A 72 15.76 -8.69 -13.50
C ARG A 72 16.69 -8.44 -12.31
N GLU A 73 18.00 -8.48 -12.53
CA GLU A 73 19.00 -8.35 -11.47
C GLU A 73 19.21 -6.90 -11.01
N SER A 74 18.81 -5.93 -11.81
CA SER A 74 18.95 -4.50 -11.47
C SER A 74 17.85 -4.01 -10.52
N VAL A 75 16.83 -4.83 -10.27
CA VAL A 75 15.66 -4.47 -9.45
C VAL A 75 15.36 -5.50 -8.39
N SER A 76 14.62 -5.08 -7.39
CA SER A 76 14.05 -5.93 -6.35
C SER A 76 12.56 -6.10 -6.59
N ILE A 77 12.11 -7.36 -6.72
CA ILE A 77 10.70 -7.69 -6.85
C ILE A 77 10.12 -7.98 -5.47
N ALA A 78 9.04 -7.30 -5.14
CA ALA A 78 8.17 -7.63 -4.02
C ALA A 78 6.87 -8.25 -4.56
N THR A 79 6.51 -9.45 -4.06
CA THR A 79 5.19 -10.04 -4.30
C THR A 79 4.65 -10.70 -3.03
N LYS A 80 3.38 -11.11 -3.05
CA LYS A 80 2.65 -11.40 -1.82
C LYS A 80 1.93 -12.73 -1.90
N LEU A 81 2.12 -13.58 -0.88
CA LEU A 81 1.37 -14.82 -0.66
C LEU A 81 -0.10 -14.47 -0.37
N PRO A 82 -1.07 -14.97 -1.14
CA PRO A 82 -2.48 -14.77 -0.83
C PRO A 82 -2.90 -15.65 0.36
N GLN A 83 -2.50 -15.25 1.57
CA GLN A 83 -2.56 -16.06 2.79
C GLN A 83 -3.96 -16.60 3.11
N TYR A 84 -5.02 -15.86 2.77
CA TYR A 84 -6.41 -16.27 2.95
C TYR A 84 -6.84 -17.41 2.01
N LEU A 85 -6.08 -17.70 0.94
CA LEU A 85 -6.28 -18.85 0.07
C LEU A 85 -5.52 -20.11 0.53
N ILE A 86 -4.61 -19.97 1.51
CA ILE A 86 -3.80 -21.07 2.01
C ILE A 86 -4.63 -21.92 2.99
N LYS A 87 -4.88 -23.16 2.60
CA LYS A 87 -5.66 -24.13 3.38
C LYS A 87 -4.87 -25.41 3.72
N SER A 88 -3.67 -25.55 3.19
CA SER A 88 -2.78 -26.70 3.43
C SER A 88 -1.33 -26.27 3.20
N GLU A 89 -0.38 -27.04 3.75
CA GLU A 89 1.06 -26.81 3.50
C GLU A 89 1.39 -26.87 2.00
N ALA A 90 0.84 -27.82 1.26
CA ALA A 90 1.06 -27.96 -0.19
C ALA A 90 0.61 -26.72 -0.98
N ALA A 91 -0.35 -25.95 -0.47
CA ALA A 91 -0.80 -24.71 -1.12
C ALA A 91 0.29 -23.62 -1.08
N LEU A 92 1.19 -23.62 -0.10
CA LEU A 92 2.30 -22.67 -0.01
C LEU A 92 3.19 -22.79 -1.25
N ASP A 93 3.68 -24.00 -1.55
CA ASP A 93 4.50 -24.23 -2.74
C ASP A 93 3.72 -24.00 -4.05
N LYS A 94 2.45 -24.41 -4.10
CA LYS A 94 1.63 -24.19 -5.28
C LYS A 94 1.58 -22.70 -5.67
N TYR A 95 1.21 -21.81 -4.76
CA TYR A 95 1.08 -20.39 -5.05
C TYR A 95 2.44 -19.74 -5.28
N PHE A 96 3.44 -20.10 -4.49
CA PHE A 96 4.80 -19.57 -4.64
C PHE A 96 5.42 -19.93 -6.00
N ASN A 97 5.34 -21.20 -6.42
CA ASN A 97 5.87 -21.62 -7.70
C ASN A 97 5.10 -21.01 -8.89
N GLU A 98 3.79 -20.79 -8.75
CA GLU A 98 3.02 -20.06 -9.75
C GLU A 98 3.47 -18.60 -9.88
N GLN A 99 3.78 -17.93 -8.77
CA GLN A 99 4.32 -16.58 -8.76
C GLN A 99 5.69 -16.49 -9.43
N LEU A 100 6.61 -17.41 -9.11
CA LEU A 100 7.91 -17.50 -9.78
C LEU A 100 7.75 -17.70 -11.29
N LYS A 101 6.84 -18.59 -11.72
CA LYS A 101 6.54 -18.81 -13.14
C LYS A 101 6.00 -17.55 -13.82
N ARG A 102 5.04 -16.83 -13.20
CA ARG A 102 4.47 -15.61 -13.74
C ARG A 102 5.51 -14.50 -13.85
N LEU A 103 6.34 -14.33 -12.82
CA LEU A 103 7.41 -13.34 -12.76
C LEU A 103 8.65 -13.72 -13.59
N GLN A 104 8.70 -14.93 -14.14
CA GLN A 104 9.82 -15.47 -14.93
C GLN A 104 11.16 -15.32 -14.20
N THR A 105 11.21 -15.72 -12.92
CA THR A 105 12.39 -15.61 -12.04
C THR A 105 12.48 -16.82 -11.11
N ASP A 106 13.67 -17.13 -10.62
CA ASP A 106 13.92 -18.22 -9.71
C ASP A 106 13.86 -17.82 -8.23
N TYR A 107 13.77 -16.52 -7.95
CA TYR A 107 13.76 -15.98 -6.58
C TYR A 107 12.94 -14.71 -6.47
N ILE A 108 12.48 -14.43 -5.24
CA ILE A 108 11.78 -13.19 -4.84
C ILE A 108 12.65 -12.43 -3.85
N ASP A 109 12.86 -11.14 -4.09
CA ASP A 109 13.65 -10.29 -3.20
C ASP A 109 12.91 -9.96 -1.91
N TYR A 110 11.61 -9.65 -1.99
CA TYR A 110 10.76 -9.27 -0.87
C TYR A 110 9.42 -10.02 -0.93
N TYR A 111 9.25 -11.02 -0.07
CA TYR A 111 8.03 -11.83 -0.05
C TYR A 111 7.16 -11.46 1.15
N LEU A 112 5.88 -11.16 0.93
CA LEU A 112 4.97 -10.69 1.97
C LEU A 112 3.84 -11.67 2.25
N MET A 113 3.46 -11.82 3.51
CA MET A 113 2.15 -12.33 3.87
C MET A 113 1.12 -11.27 3.54
N HIS A 114 0.23 -11.53 2.55
CA HIS A 114 -0.67 -10.53 2.01
C HIS A 114 -1.84 -10.26 2.95
N MET A 115 -2.07 -8.98 3.27
CA MET A 115 -3.25 -8.52 4.03
C MET A 115 -3.41 -9.24 5.37
N LEU A 116 -2.39 -9.29 6.21
CA LEU A 116 -2.60 -9.69 7.59
C LEU A 116 -3.43 -8.62 8.30
N THR A 117 -4.46 -9.03 9.01
CA THR A 117 -5.38 -8.14 9.73
C THR A 117 -5.25 -8.26 11.23
N ASP A 118 -4.87 -9.44 11.71
CA ASP A 118 -4.77 -9.80 13.12
C ASP A 118 -3.81 -10.97 13.35
N ILE A 119 -3.49 -11.23 14.61
CA ILE A 119 -2.57 -12.32 15.00
C ILE A 119 -3.15 -13.71 14.70
N ALA A 120 -4.48 -13.86 14.65
CA ALA A 120 -5.10 -15.14 14.35
C ALA A 120 -4.86 -15.55 12.89
N ALA A 121 -4.79 -14.58 11.95
CA ALA A 121 -4.44 -14.83 10.56
C ALA A 121 -3.01 -15.40 10.44
N TRP A 122 -2.04 -14.83 11.17
CA TRP A 122 -0.68 -15.39 11.25
C TRP A 122 -0.67 -16.77 11.92
N GLY A 123 -1.35 -16.92 13.06
CA GLY A 123 -1.44 -18.19 13.78
C GLY A 123 -2.03 -19.34 12.97
N LYS A 124 -2.94 -19.07 12.00
CA LYS A 124 -3.41 -20.08 11.06
C LYS A 124 -2.31 -20.55 10.13
N LEU A 125 -1.47 -19.66 9.63
CA LEU A 125 -0.33 -20.02 8.79
C LEU A 125 0.72 -20.81 9.58
N CYS A 126 0.99 -20.43 10.82
CA CYS A 126 1.91 -21.17 11.70
C CYS A 126 1.45 -22.63 11.90
N LYS A 127 0.14 -22.87 12.11
CA LYS A 127 -0.43 -24.22 12.19
C LYS A 127 -0.28 -25.03 10.90
N LEU A 128 -0.07 -24.39 9.77
CA LEU A 128 0.18 -25.01 8.47
C LEU A 128 1.67 -25.14 8.14
N GLY A 129 2.57 -24.86 9.10
CA GLY A 129 4.01 -25.02 8.92
C GLY A 129 4.69 -23.91 8.14
N ILE A 130 4.11 -22.69 8.10
CA ILE A 130 4.67 -21.56 7.31
C ILE A 130 6.09 -21.21 7.74
N GLU A 131 6.44 -21.26 9.02
CA GLU A 131 7.75 -20.86 9.52
C GLU A 131 8.87 -21.79 9.01
N ASP A 132 8.63 -23.11 9.04
CA ASP A 132 9.55 -24.10 8.47
C ASP A 132 9.63 -23.97 6.94
N TRP A 133 8.51 -23.71 6.29
CA TRP A 133 8.48 -23.47 4.85
C TRP A 133 9.31 -22.25 4.46
N ILE A 134 9.15 -21.12 5.19
CA ILE A 134 9.93 -19.90 4.97
C ILE A 134 11.43 -20.17 5.14
N ARG A 135 11.80 -20.85 6.23
CA ARG A 135 13.21 -21.20 6.48
C ARG A 135 13.80 -21.97 5.31
N ARG A 136 13.13 -23.02 4.83
CA ARG A 136 13.55 -23.79 3.65
C ARG A 136 13.70 -22.90 2.41
N LYS A 137 12.73 -22.00 2.14
CA LYS A 137 12.80 -21.10 0.97
C LYS A 137 13.90 -20.06 1.06
N LYS A 138 14.24 -19.59 2.27
CA LYS A 138 15.41 -18.74 2.49
C LYS A 138 16.72 -19.53 2.30
N GLU A 139 16.84 -20.71 2.84
CA GLU A 139 18.00 -21.61 2.65
C GLU A 139 18.22 -21.98 1.16
N GLU A 140 17.14 -22.20 0.41
CA GLU A 140 17.16 -22.42 -1.05
C GLU A 140 17.52 -21.15 -1.84
N GLY A 141 17.63 -19.98 -1.21
CA GLY A 141 17.87 -18.69 -1.87
C GLY A 141 16.67 -18.17 -2.67
N LYS A 142 15.50 -18.78 -2.54
CA LYS A 142 14.28 -18.41 -3.29
C LYS A 142 13.51 -17.24 -2.69
N ILE A 143 13.65 -16.99 -1.38
CA ILE A 143 13.12 -15.83 -0.67
C ILE A 143 14.29 -15.14 0.01
N ARG A 144 14.54 -13.86 -0.33
CA ARG A 144 15.64 -13.10 0.29
C ARG A 144 15.18 -12.39 1.57
N ASN A 145 14.04 -11.71 1.52
CA ASN A 145 13.47 -10.98 2.65
C ASN A 145 12.00 -11.38 2.82
N LEU A 146 11.59 -11.61 4.08
CA LEU A 146 10.21 -11.92 4.44
C LEU A 146 9.57 -10.77 5.19
N GLY A 147 8.37 -10.39 4.77
CA GLY A 147 7.59 -9.37 5.43
C GLY A 147 6.09 -9.64 5.42
N PHE A 148 5.33 -8.65 5.77
CA PHE A 148 3.88 -8.70 5.69
C PHE A 148 3.29 -7.36 5.26
N SER A 149 2.16 -7.38 4.56
CA SER A 149 1.31 -6.22 4.37
C SER A 149 0.14 -6.27 5.34
N PHE A 150 -0.23 -5.12 5.87
CA PHE A 150 -1.14 -5.03 7.00
C PHE A 150 -2.35 -4.15 6.72
N HIS A 151 -3.54 -4.67 7.11
CA HIS A 151 -4.79 -3.94 7.16
C HIS A 151 -5.58 -4.34 8.43
N GLY A 152 -5.36 -3.65 9.52
CA GLY A 152 -6.02 -3.85 10.80
C GLY A 152 -5.83 -2.61 11.67
N ASN A 153 -6.08 -2.69 12.96
CA ASN A 153 -5.81 -1.58 13.88
C ASN A 153 -4.39 -1.63 14.43
N THR A 154 -3.98 -0.56 15.12
CA THR A 154 -2.61 -0.42 15.67
C THR A 154 -2.25 -1.55 16.64
N GLU A 155 -3.17 -1.98 17.49
CA GLU A 155 -2.92 -3.05 18.46
C GLU A 155 -2.61 -4.37 17.76
N MET A 156 -3.41 -4.74 16.76
CA MET A 156 -3.19 -5.94 15.94
C MET A 156 -1.86 -5.86 15.17
N PHE A 157 -1.51 -4.67 14.67
CA PHE A 157 -0.22 -4.47 14.02
C PHE A 157 0.93 -4.78 14.97
N LEU A 158 0.90 -4.24 16.20
CA LEU A 158 1.94 -4.47 17.20
C LEU A 158 2.05 -5.95 17.59
N GLN A 159 0.93 -6.68 17.67
CA GLN A 159 0.95 -8.12 17.92
C GLN A 159 1.65 -8.88 16.79
N ILE A 160 1.31 -8.59 15.52
CA ILE A 160 1.94 -9.22 14.36
C ILE A 160 3.42 -8.85 14.26
N LEU A 161 3.76 -7.57 14.49
CA LEU A 161 5.14 -7.09 14.46
C LEU A 161 6.04 -7.83 15.46
N ASN A 162 5.48 -8.28 16.58
CA ASN A 162 6.19 -9.01 17.63
C ASN A 162 6.14 -10.54 17.45
N ALA A 163 5.33 -11.06 16.53
CA ALA A 163 5.09 -12.48 16.41
C ALA A 163 6.16 -13.25 15.63
N TYR A 164 6.97 -12.55 14.85
CA TYR A 164 8.02 -13.15 14.01
C TYR A 164 9.18 -12.16 13.81
N ASP A 165 10.34 -12.66 13.42
CA ASP A 165 11.50 -11.82 13.08
C ASP A 165 11.41 -11.35 11.62
N TRP A 166 10.54 -10.36 11.37
CA TRP A 166 10.28 -9.82 10.04
C TRP A 166 11.46 -9.03 9.50
N ASP A 167 11.79 -9.22 8.22
CA ASP A 167 12.81 -8.42 7.55
C ASP A 167 12.30 -7.03 7.15
N PHE A 168 10.97 -6.87 6.94
CA PHE A 168 10.31 -5.60 6.61
C PHE A 168 8.80 -5.70 6.83
N CYS A 169 8.11 -4.55 6.77
CA CYS A 169 6.64 -4.52 6.75
C CYS A 169 6.12 -3.49 5.75
N GLN A 170 4.86 -3.68 5.32
CA GLN A 170 4.16 -2.79 4.41
C GLN A 170 2.86 -2.31 5.05
N ILE A 171 2.69 -0.99 5.19
CA ILE A 171 1.53 -0.38 5.84
C ILE A 171 0.89 0.69 4.97
N GLN A 172 -0.41 0.89 5.12
CA GLN A 172 -1.08 2.07 4.60
C GLN A 172 -0.73 3.26 5.50
N TYR A 173 -0.22 4.33 4.89
CA TYR A 173 0.12 5.55 5.62
C TYR A 173 0.15 6.76 4.69
N ASN A 174 -0.46 7.86 5.13
CA ASN A 174 -0.49 9.16 4.45
C ASN A 174 -0.95 10.23 5.45
N TYR A 175 -0.87 11.50 5.10
CA TYR A 175 -1.19 12.59 6.01
C TYR A 175 -2.65 12.60 6.51
N MET A 176 -3.59 11.94 5.81
CA MET A 176 -4.98 11.80 6.27
C MET A 176 -5.19 10.61 7.20
N ASP A 177 -4.39 9.55 7.04
CA ASP A 177 -4.54 8.28 7.76
C ASP A 177 -3.46 8.08 8.83
N GLU A 178 -2.87 9.18 9.30
CA GLU A 178 -1.77 9.18 10.26
C GLU A 178 -2.06 8.40 11.57
N HIS A 179 -3.32 8.36 11.97
CA HIS A 179 -3.78 7.67 13.19
C HIS A 179 -4.69 6.48 12.90
N SER A 180 -4.74 6.03 11.63
CA SER A 180 -5.55 4.90 11.19
C SER A 180 -4.69 3.68 10.91
N GLN A 181 -5.25 2.49 11.07
CA GLN A 181 -4.58 1.20 10.89
C GLN A 181 -3.32 1.07 11.76
N ALA A 182 -2.15 0.74 11.18
CA ALA A 182 -0.88 0.75 11.91
C ALA A 182 -0.55 2.17 12.42
N GLY A 183 -0.78 3.16 11.57
CA GLY A 183 -0.60 4.58 11.86
C GLY A 183 0.82 4.95 12.26
N ARG A 184 0.99 6.18 12.78
CA ARG A 184 2.27 6.69 13.27
C ARG A 184 2.86 5.77 14.35
N LYS A 185 2.06 5.29 15.30
CA LYS A 185 2.52 4.39 16.36
C LYS A 185 3.11 3.08 15.80
N GLY A 186 2.48 2.52 14.77
CA GLY A 186 2.99 1.33 14.10
C GLY A 186 4.29 1.61 13.33
N LEU A 187 4.38 2.73 12.63
CA LEU A 187 5.58 3.18 11.94
C LEU A 187 6.76 3.31 12.91
N GLU A 188 6.57 4.04 14.01
CA GLU A 188 7.58 4.24 15.05
C GLU A 188 8.00 2.92 15.72
N ALA A 189 7.04 2.02 16.00
CA ALA A 189 7.33 0.72 16.60
C ALA A 189 8.16 -0.18 15.66
N ALA A 190 7.89 -0.17 14.36
CA ALA A 190 8.69 -0.90 13.37
C ALA A 190 10.10 -0.32 13.28
N ALA A 191 10.22 1.01 13.21
CA ALA A 191 11.51 1.71 13.17
C ALA A 191 12.37 1.44 14.42
N ALA A 192 11.76 1.44 15.62
CA ALA A 192 12.45 1.10 16.88
C ALA A 192 13.05 -0.32 16.85
N LYS A 193 12.44 -1.24 16.10
CA LYS A 193 12.97 -2.59 15.86
C LYS A 193 13.91 -2.68 14.66
N LYS A 194 14.22 -1.57 14.01
CA LYS A 194 15.00 -1.51 12.76
C LYS A 194 14.38 -2.35 11.64
N ILE A 195 13.05 -2.44 11.61
CA ILE A 195 12.30 -3.10 10.55
C ILE A 195 11.93 -2.04 9.52
N PRO A 196 12.45 -2.13 8.28
CA PRO A 196 12.12 -1.24 7.18
C PRO A 196 10.62 -1.18 6.91
N VAL A 197 10.09 0.03 6.71
CA VAL A 197 8.66 0.26 6.47
C VAL A 197 8.44 0.72 5.03
N ILE A 198 7.67 -0.05 4.29
CA ILE A 198 7.21 0.26 2.95
C ILE A 198 5.80 0.84 3.04
N ILE A 199 5.57 1.99 2.44
CA ILE A 199 4.28 2.67 2.49
C ILE A 199 3.46 2.35 1.25
N MET A 200 2.25 1.83 1.45
CA MET A 200 1.22 1.69 0.43
C MET A 200 0.12 2.75 0.60
N GLU A 201 -0.61 3.03 -0.46
CA GLU A 201 -1.69 4.03 -0.51
C GLU A 201 -1.29 5.46 -0.07
N PRO A 202 -0.12 5.97 -0.49
CA PRO A 202 0.37 7.29 -0.08
C PRO A 202 -0.58 8.42 -0.49
N LEU A 203 -1.34 8.23 -1.56
CA LEU A 203 -2.28 9.20 -2.13
C LEU A 203 -3.75 8.73 -2.02
N ARG A 204 -4.06 7.75 -1.16
CA ARG A 204 -5.40 7.15 -1.06
C ARG A 204 -5.96 6.75 -2.42
N GLY A 205 -5.12 6.13 -3.26
CA GLY A 205 -5.50 5.73 -4.59
C GLY A 205 -5.72 6.88 -5.58
N GLY A 206 -5.05 8.01 -5.40
CA GLY A 206 -5.18 9.22 -6.20
C GLY A 206 -6.18 10.23 -5.63
N LYS A 207 -6.95 9.89 -4.59
CA LYS A 207 -7.96 10.80 -4.02
C LYS A 207 -7.36 12.07 -3.42
N LEU A 208 -6.14 12.00 -2.89
CA LEU A 208 -5.42 13.17 -2.37
C LEU A 208 -4.81 14.05 -3.47
N VAL A 209 -5.08 13.73 -4.73
CA VAL A 209 -4.69 14.53 -5.90
C VAL A 209 -5.94 14.98 -6.66
N ASP A 210 -6.72 14.00 -7.16
CA ASP A 210 -7.80 14.26 -8.11
C ASP A 210 -9.10 14.71 -7.43
N LEU A 211 -9.36 14.23 -6.21
CA LEU A 211 -10.64 14.43 -5.50
C LEU A 211 -10.55 15.40 -4.31
N LEU A 212 -9.54 16.26 -4.28
CA LEU A 212 -9.46 17.32 -3.29
C LEU A 212 -10.61 18.33 -3.48
N PRO A 213 -11.23 18.82 -2.38
CA PRO A 213 -12.14 19.95 -2.43
C PRO A 213 -11.47 21.18 -3.04
N GLU A 214 -12.22 22.06 -3.70
CA GLU A 214 -11.67 23.25 -4.36
C GLU A 214 -10.92 24.17 -3.40
N GLN A 215 -11.39 24.31 -2.15
CA GLN A 215 -10.69 25.06 -1.12
C GLN A 215 -9.32 24.46 -0.80
N ALA A 216 -9.24 23.14 -0.69
CA ALA A 216 -7.97 22.44 -0.47
C ALA A 216 -7.00 22.60 -1.66
N LYS A 217 -7.52 22.54 -2.91
CA LYS A 217 -6.72 22.81 -4.11
C LYS A 217 -6.21 24.25 -4.13
N THR A 218 -7.04 25.20 -3.70
CA THR A 218 -6.66 26.61 -3.62
C THR A 218 -5.54 26.82 -2.60
N LEU A 219 -5.64 26.25 -1.40
CA LEU A 219 -4.57 26.29 -0.40
C LEU A 219 -3.23 25.78 -0.94
N ILE A 220 -3.26 24.67 -1.66
CA ILE A 220 -2.05 24.08 -2.28
C ILE A 220 -1.50 24.98 -3.40
N ARG A 221 -2.36 25.48 -4.28
CA ARG A 221 -1.96 26.30 -5.44
C ARG A 221 -1.38 27.66 -5.03
N GLU A 222 -1.89 28.25 -3.96
CA GLU A 222 -1.49 29.57 -3.47
C GLU A 222 -0.30 29.50 -2.48
N ASP A 223 0.13 28.30 -2.10
CA ASP A 223 1.31 28.12 -1.25
C ASP A 223 2.58 28.48 -2.02
N GLU A 224 3.49 29.20 -1.36
CA GLU A 224 4.74 29.69 -1.96
C GLU A 224 5.72 28.56 -2.36
N ARG A 225 5.53 27.34 -1.85
CA ARG A 225 6.31 26.16 -2.27
C ARG A 225 6.08 25.80 -3.73
N GLY A 226 4.89 26.09 -4.27
CA GLY A 226 4.52 25.70 -5.63
C GLY A 226 4.45 24.18 -5.86
N TRP A 227 4.36 23.39 -4.80
CA TRP A 227 4.30 21.93 -4.88
C TRP A 227 2.93 21.45 -5.34
N THR A 228 2.92 20.41 -6.17
CA THR A 228 1.68 19.73 -6.55
C THR A 228 1.05 18.99 -5.35
N PRO A 229 -0.25 18.62 -5.40
CA PRO A 229 -0.85 17.78 -4.36
C PRO A 229 -0.11 16.47 -4.12
N ALA A 230 0.41 15.84 -5.18
CA ALA A 230 1.21 14.63 -5.08
C ALA A 230 2.54 14.90 -4.37
N GLU A 231 3.20 16.01 -4.72
CA GLU A 231 4.47 16.42 -4.13
C GLU A 231 4.32 16.71 -2.62
N TRP A 232 3.26 17.41 -2.19
CA TRP A 232 2.95 17.62 -0.78
C TRP A 232 2.84 16.30 0.00
N ALA A 233 2.11 15.32 -0.55
CA ALA A 233 1.92 14.04 0.10
C ALA A 233 3.22 13.21 0.16
N PHE A 234 4.00 13.19 -0.91
CA PHE A 234 5.28 12.47 -0.93
C PHE A 234 6.32 13.10 -0.03
N ARG A 235 6.46 14.43 -0.04
CA ARG A 235 7.39 15.13 0.85
C ARG A 235 7.02 14.94 2.31
N TRP A 236 5.74 14.94 2.64
CA TRP A 236 5.27 14.62 4.00
C TRP A 236 5.69 13.22 4.45
N LEU A 237 5.62 12.23 3.58
CA LEU A 237 6.05 10.86 3.87
C LEU A 237 7.57 10.78 4.00
N TRP A 238 8.30 11.29 3.01
CA TRP A 238 9.76 11.20 2.99
C TRP A 238 10.46 12.12 4.00
N ASN A 239 9.74 13.11 4.54
CA ASN A 239 10.22 13.92 5.67
C ASN A 239 10.52 13.08 6.92
N GLN A 240 9.92 11.89 7.02
CA GLN A 240 10.03 10.97 8.14
C GLN A 240 11.16 9.96 7.87
N PRO A 241 12.20 9.88 8.72
CA PRO A 241 13.31 8.95 8.52
C PRO A 241 12.90 7.47 8.64
N GLU A 242 11.78 7.19 9.32
CA GLU A 242 11.22 5.85 9.53
C GLU A 242 10.64 5.24 8.26
N VAL A 243 10.27 6.05 7.27
CA VAL A 243 9.70 5.58 6.00
C VAL A 243 10.82 5.14 5.07
N THR A 244 10.92 3.85 4.76
CA THR A 244 11.98 3.33 3.89
C THR A 244 11.68 3.56 2.42
N CYS A 245 10.48 3.19 1.96
CA CYS A 245 10.08 3.31 0.56
C CYS A 245 8.58 3.64 0.47
N VAL A 246 8.20 4.44 -0.51
CA VAL A 246 6.81 4.82 -0.78
C VAL A 246 6.40 4.27 -2.14
N LEU A 247 5.35 3.45 -2.16
CA LEU A 247 4.84 2.84 -3.39
C LEU A 247 3.91 3.79 -4.13
N SER A 248 4.20 4.07 -5.38
CA SER A 248 3.34 4.83 -6.28
C SER A 248 2.87 3.98 -7.47
N GLY A 249 1.57 3.97 -7.72
CA GLY A 249 0.96 3.34 -8.89
C GLY A 249 0.95 4.29 -10.09
N MET A 250 2.12 4.51 -10.67
CA MET A 250 2.33 5.40 -11.80
C MET A 250 1.85 4.73 -13.10
N ASN A 251 0.87 5.31 -13.76
CA ASN A 251 0.29 4.77 -15.02
C ASN A 251 0.31 5.78 -16.17
N SER A 252 1.23 6.73 -16.10
CA SER A 252 1.60 7.64 -17.19
C SER A 252 3.03 8.10 -17.04
N LEU A 253 3.70 8.42 -18.15
CA LEU A 253 5.06 8.96 -18.12
C LEU A 253 5.19 10.25 -17.30
N PRO A 254 4.27 11.24 -17.42
CA PRO A 254 4.34 12.42 -16.57
C PRO A 254 4.32 12.12 -15.06
N MET A 255 3.52 11.13 -14.61
CA MET A 255 3.54 10.71 -13.20
C MET A 255 4.88 10.09 -12.81
N VAL A 256 5.49 9.29 -13.69
CA VAL A 256 6.82 8.69 -13.43
C VAL A 256 7.85 9.79 -13.30
N GLU A 257 7.91 10.71 -14.27
CA GLU A 257 8.87 11.81 -14.32
C GLU A 257 8.74 12.74 -13.10
N GLU A 258 7.50 13.14 -12.75
CA GLU A 258 7.24 13.98 -11.59
C GLU A 258 7.69 13.29 -10.29
N ASN A 259 7.26 12.04 -10.06
CA ASN A 259 7.57 11.33 -8.82
C ASN A 259 9.07 11.04 -8.67
N VAL A 260 9.75 10.74 -9.78
CA VAL A 260 11.22 10.56 -9.81
C VAL A 260 11.94 11.86 -9.48
N ARG A 261 11.49 13.00 -10.05
CA ARG A 261 12.02 14.32 -9.73
C ARG A 261 11.89 14.60 -8.23
N ILE A 262 10.70 14.46 -7.69
CA ILE A 262 10.44 14.70 -6.27
C ILE A 262 11.34 13.80 -5.39
N ALA A 263 11.43 12.50 -5.70
CA ALA A 263 12.27 11.55 -4.99
C ALA A 263 13.79 11.83 -5.12
N GLY A 264 14.19 12.62 -6.11
CA GLY A 264 15.56 13.10 -6.27
C GLY A 264 15.89 14.33 -5.43
N GLU A 265 14.89 15.19 -5.22
CA GLU A 265 15.06 16.52 -4.61
C GLU A 265 14.77 16.55 -3.10
N VAL A 266 13.82 15.72 -2.62
CA VAL A 266 13.36 15.75 -1.22
C VAL A 266 14.48 15.45 -0.22
N GLN A 267 14.42 16.09 0.94
CA GLN A 267 15.32 15.80 2.07
C GLN A 267 14.51 15.42 3.32
N THR A 268 15.04 14.48 4.08
CA THR A 268 14.44 14.10 5.37
C THR A 268 14.51 15.27 6.33
N GLY A 269 13.38 15.60 6.97
CA GLY A 269 13.31 16.69 7.93
C GLY A 269 13.26 18.09 7.31
N GLU A 270 13.05 18.22 5.99
CA GLU A 270 13.01 19.53 5.30
C GLU A 270 11.73 20.34 5.54
N MET A 271 10.64 19.68 5.95
CA MET A 271 9.37 20.35 6.14
C MET A 271 9.39 21.24 7.40
N THR A 272 8.97 22.48 7.21
CA THR A 272 8.88 23.49 8.26
C THR A 272 7.53 23.44 9.00
N ALA A 273 7.44 24.14 10.14
CA ALA A 273 6.16 24.30 10.85
C ALA A 273 5.07 24.90 9.96
N ARG A 274 5.41 25.78 9.01
CA ARG A 274 4.48 26.36 8.04
C ARG A 274 3.97 25.27 7.07
N ASP A 275 4.84 24.41 6.57
CA ASP A 275 4.45 23.32 5.66
C ASP A 275 3.45 22.37 6.35
N PHE A 276 3.70 22.04 7.62
CA PHE A 276 2.74 21.26 8.40
C PHE A 276 1.43 21.98 8.63
N ALA A 277 1.44 23.31 8.86
CA ALA A 277 0.22 24.09 8.98
C ALA A 277 -0.61 24.10 7.70
N THR A 278 0.03 24.17 6.52
CA THR A 278 -0.63 24.05 5.21
C THR A 278 -1.29 22.67 5.07
N ILE A 279 -0.60 21.58 5.43
CA ILE A 279 -1.20 20.23 5.42
C ILE A 279 -2.39 20.14 6.37
N GLU A 280 -2.31 20.68 7.58
CA GLU A 280 -3.43 20.67 8.53
C GLU A 280 -4.63 21.49 8.00
N ALA A 281 -4.40 22.61 7.33
CA ALA A 281 -5.45 23.37 6.68
C ALA A 281 -6.11 22.55 5.53
N VAL A 282 -5.32 21.88 4.70
CA VAL A 282 -5.82 20.98 3.65
C VAL A 282 -6.63 19.83 4.26
N LYS A 283 -6.15 19.19 5.34
CA LYS A 283 -6.88 18.14 6.07
C LYS A 283 -8.22 18.66 6.61
N ALA A 284 -8.25 19.89 7.15
CA ALA A 284 -9.48 20.49 7.65
C ALA A 284 -10.51 20.67 6.54
N GLU A 285 -10.10 21.14 5.35
CA GLU A 285 -10.99 21.28 4.19
C GLU A 285 -11.50 19.93 3.66
N ILE A 286 -10.64 18.91 3.59
CA ILE A 286 -11.07 17.55 3.23
C ILE A 286 -12.11 17.03 4.22
N ASN A 287 -11.88 17.25 5.52
CA ASN A 287 -12.74 16.77 6.59
C ASN A 287 -14.05 17.57 6.74
N ARG A 288 -14.13 18.79 6.19
CA ARG A 288 -15.34 19.64 6.26
C ARG A 288 -16.59 18.94 5.74
N ASN A 289 -16.46 18.10 4.71
CA ASN A 289 -17.56 17.39 4.09
C ASN A 289 -17.84 16.01 4.72
N ILE A 290 -17.03 15.57 5.67
CA ILE A 290 -17.28 14.32 6.42
C ILE A 290 -18.45 14.56 7.37
N LYS A 291 -19.50 13.74 7.26
CA LYS A 291 -20.72 13.84 8.07
C LYS A 291 -20.63 13.02 9.36
N VAL A 292 -19.90 11.92 9.29
CA VAL A 292 -19.69 11.00 10.44
C VAL A 292 -18.20 10.79 10.64
N GLY A 293 -17.67 11.22 11.78
CA GLY A 293 -16.25 11.11 12.15
C GLY A 293 -15.83 9.67 12.48
N CYS A 294 -16.11 8.72 11.58
CA CYS A 294 -15.73 7.33 11.75
C CYS A 294 -14.26 7.11 11.35
N THR A 295 -13.44 6.63 12.28
CA THR A 295 -12.03 6.29 12.05
C THR A 295 -11.83 4.86 11.51
N GLY A 296 -12.91 4.06 11.40
CA GLY A 296 -12.81 2.65 11.00
C GLY A 296 -12.19 1.74 12.06
N CYS A 297 -12.12 2.17 13.32
CA CYS A 297 -11.48 1.40 14.40
C CYS A 297 -12.23 0.10 14.75
N ALA A 298 -13.42 -0.12 14.20
CA ALA A 298 -14.28 -1.29 14.41
C ALA A 298 -14.68 -1.55 15.89
N TYR A 299 -14.54 -0.55 16.77
CA TYR A 299 -14.95 -0.68 18.18
C TYR A 299 -16.47 -0.96 18.35
N CYS A 300 -17.27 -0.53 17.36
CA CYS A 300 -18.72 -0.82 17.29
C CYS A 300 -19.03 -2.21 16.70
N MET A 301 -18.02 -3.04 16.44
CA MET A 301 -18.20 -4.38 15.89
C MET A 301 -17.86 -5.47 16.92
N PRO A 302 -18.51 -6.66 16.87
CA PRO A 302 -19.62 -6.99 15.95
C PRO A 302 -20.94 -6.30 16.35
N CYS A 303 -21.64 -5.79 15.34
CA CYS A 303 -22.99 -5.25 15.57
C CYS A 303 -23.97 -6.38 15.89
N PRO A 304 -24.83 -6.27 16.94
CA PRO A 304 -25.82 -7.31 17.28
C PRO A 304 -26.82 -7.61 16.15
N LYS A 305 -26.98 -6.67 15.23
CA LYS A 305 -27.84 -6.81 14.04
C LYS A 305 -27.07 -7.16 12.77
N GLY A 306 -25.77 -7.44 12.90
CA GLY A 306 -24.91 -7.84 11.76
C GLY A 306 -24.60 -6.72 10.78
N VAL A 307 -24.84 -5.44 11.13
CA VAL A 307 -24.53 -4.29 10.27
C VAL A 307 -23.03 -4.01 10.30
N ASP A 308 -22.39 -3.88 9.13
CA ASP A 308 -21.04 -3.34 9.03
C ASP A 308 -21.07 -1.81 9.17
N ILE A 309 -21.09 -1.34 10.42
CA ILE A 309 -21.21 0.08 10.76
C ILE A 309 -20.08 0.92 10.17
N PRO A 310 -18.77 0.53 10.28
CA PRO A 310 -17.68 1.32 9.69
C PRO A 310 -17.81 1.47 8.18
N THR A 311 -18.16 0.41 7.46
CA THR A 311 -18.36 0.47 6.01
C THR A 311 -19.56 1.32 5.64
N ALA A 312 -20.67 1.23 6.38
CA ALA A 312 -21.84 2.06 6.16
C ALA A 312 -21.50 3.57 6.30
N PHE A 313 -20.79 3.95 7.37
CA PHE A 313 -20.35 5.33 7.58
C PHE A 313 -19.36 5.79 6.50
N ARG A 314 -18.44 4.95 6.09
CA ARG A 314 -17.52 5.26 4.98
C ARG A 314 -18.26 5.53 3.69
N CYS A 315 -19.21 4.67 3.31
CA CYS A 315 -20.03 4.85 2.12
C CYS A 315 -20.89 6.14 2.22
N TYR A 316 -21.46 6.40 3.39
CA TYR A 316 -22.21 7.63 3.65
C TYR A 316 -21.33 8.88 3.50
N ASN A 317 -20.17 8.92 4.14
CA ASN A 317 -19.22 10.02 3.98
C ASN A 317 -18.81 10.21 2.53
N ARG A 318 -18.58 9.12 1.79
CA ARG A 318 -18.20 9.15 0.38
C ARG A 318 -19.25 9.85 -0.50
N MET A 319 -20.52 9.80 -0.12
CA MET A 319 -21.58 10.55 -0.82
C MET A 319 -21.37 12.05 -0.78
N TYR A 320 -20.66 12.56 0.23
CA TYR A 320 -20.40 14.00 0.43
C TYR A 320 -18.98 14.41 0.06
N THR A 321 -18.01 13.52 0.19
CA THR A 321 -16.60 13.81 -0.14
C THR A 321 -16.25 13.55 -1.61
N GLU A 322 -17.02 12.70 -2.30
CA GLU A 322 -16.86 12.43 -3.73
C GLU A 322 -18.13 12.81 -4.49
N ASN A 323 -19.12 11.95 -4.50
CA ASN A 323 -20.47 12.21 -5.00
C ASN A 323 -21.45 11.12 -4.52
N ARG A 324 -22.74 11.43 -4.61
CA ARG A 324 -23.82 10.55 -4.14
C ARG A 324 -23.80 9.16 -4.76
N ASN A 325 -23.48 9.08 -6.06
CA ASN A 325 -23.46 7.80 -6.77
C ASN A 325 -22.28 6.92 -6.35
N ALA A 326 -21.11 7.50 -6.10
CA ALA A 326 -19.93 6.77 -5.65
C ALA A 326 -20.19 6.08 -4.30
N GLY A 327 -20.76 6.78 -3.32
CA GLY A 327 -21.10 6.19 -2.03
C GLY A 327 -22.16 5.10 -2.12
N ARG A 328 -23.21 5.32 -2.96
CA ARG A 328 -24.26 4.32 -3.18
C ARG A 328 -23.74 3.06 -3.88
N LEU A 329 -22.91 3.22 -4.90
CA LEU A 329 -22.33 2.09 -5.63
C LEU A 329 -21.46 1.25 -4.72
N GLU A 330 -20.60 1.87 -3.92
CA GLU A 330 -19.75 1.18 -2.97
C GLU A 330 -20.59 0.42 -1.92
N TYR A 331 -21.61 1.07 -1.36
CA TYR A 331 -22.53 0.43 -0.40
C TYR A 331 -23.22 -0.81 -1.03
N MET A 332 -23.71 -0.68 -2.24
CA MET A 332 -24.33 -1.79 -2.96
C MET A 332 -23.33 -2.94 -3.16
N GLN A 333 -22.11 -2.64 -3.60
CA GLN A 333 -21.09 -3.67 -3.88
C GLN A 333 -20.59 -4.37 -2.62
N ILE A 334 -20.39 -3.64 -1.53
CA ILE A 334 -19.73 -4.17 -0.32
C ILE A 334 -20.73 -4.70 0.68
N VAL A 335 -21.92 -4.10 0.78
CA VAL A 335 -22.93 -4.48 1.79
C VAL A 335 -24.09 -5.23 1.15
N SER A 336 -24.77 -4.61 0.17
CA SER A 336 -26.06 -5.15 -0.32
C SER A 336 -25.95 -6.45 -1.12
N LEU A 337 -24.79 -6.68 -1.78
CA LEU A 337 -24.54 -7.90 -2.57
C LEU A 337 -23.91 -9.03 -1.76
N GLN A 338 -23.52 -8.79 -0.51
CA GLN A 338 -22.93 -9.81 0.34
C GLN A 338 -24.02 -10.48 1.20
N LYS A 339 -24.10 -11.82 1.09
CA LYS A 339 -25.15 -12.60 1.78
C LYS A 339 -24.99 -12.64 3.31
N GLU A 340 -23.79 -12.38 3.81
CA GLU A 340 -23.47 -12.48 5.24
C GLU A 340 -23.53 -11.12 5.97
N MET A 341 -23.74 -10.02 5.23
CA MET A 341 -23.81 -8.69 5.81
C MET A 341 -25.26 -8.19 5.88
N SER A 342 -25.59 -7.61 7.01
CA SER A 342 -26.89 -7.01 7.23
C SER A 342 -26.95 -5.59 6.66
N ASP A 343 -28.04 -5.27 6.00
CA ASP A 343 -28.31 -3.92 5.50
C ASP A 343 -28.46 -2.93 6.67
N ILE A 344 -28.02 -1.69 6.50
CA ILE A 344 -28.09 -0.64 7.50
C ILE A 344 -29.55 -0.37 7.97
N ARG A 345 -30.53 -0.69 7.15
CA ARG A 345 -31.97 -0.62 7.51
C ARG A 345 -32.35 -1.52 8.68
N ASN A 346 -31.53 -2.51 9.01
CA ASN A 346 -31.71 -3.37 10.18
C ASN A 346 -31.15 -2.75 11.46
N CYS A 347 -30.55 -1.57 11.41
CA CYS A 347 -30.15 -0.80 12.59
C CYS A 347 -31.39 -0.45 13.41
N VAL A 348 -31.27 -0.56 14.73
CA VAL A 348 -32.37 -0.31 15.67
C VAL A 348 -32.20 0.97 16.49
N GLU A 349 -31.12 1.71 16.22
CA GLU A 349 -30.81 3.01 16.82
C GLU A 349 -30.82 4.13 15.77
#